data_f49a899aad68952beaaa5f668ec99fce
#
_entry.id   f49a899aad68952beaaa5f668ec99fce
#
_cell.length_a   1.000
_cell.length_b   1.000
_cell.length_c   1.000
_cell.angle_alpha   90.00
_cell.angle_beta   90.00
_cell.angle_gamma   90.00
#
_symmetry.space_group_name_H-M   'P 1'
#
loop_
_entity.id
_entity.type
_entity.pdbx_description
1 polymer ?
#
loop_
_entity_poly.entity_id
_entity_poly.type
_entity_poly.pdbx_seq_one_letter_code
_entity_poly.pdbx_strand_id
1 'polypeptide(L)'
;LYSSAASDVYKRQTATIAEKNGLNKDNIDWVIPHQANLRIIDAVASRLEVPLEKVMINIQRYGNTSGATLPLCLWDYEKQLKKGDNLIFTAFGAGFTYGAVYVKWGYDGSKR
;
A
#
# COMPACT_ATOMS: atom_id res chain seq x y z
N LEU A 1 0.70 4.45 -22.10
CA LEU A 1 0.06 3.64 -21.22
C LEU A 1 0.98 3.02 -20.27
N TYR A 2 0.82 3.40 -19.08
CA TYR A 2 1.40 2.61 -18.08
C TYR A 2 0.80 1.28 -18.23
N SER A 3 1.20 0.74 -19.22
CA SER A 3 0.64 -0.41 -19.74
C SER A 3 0.52 -1.46 -18.69
N SER A 4 -0.24 -2.42 -18.95
CA SER A 4 -0.36 -3.63 -18.18
C SER A 4 0.98 -4.20 -17.79
N ALA A 5 2.04 -3.99 -18.60
CA ALA A 5 3.38 -4.50 -18.26
C ALA A 5 3.96 -3.83 -17.01
N ALA A 6 3.91 -2.49 -16.94
CA ALA A 6 4.40 -1.78 -15.77
C ALA A 6 3.57 -2.11 -14.53
N SER A 7 2.25 -2.18 -14.69
CA SER A 7 1.35 -2.55 -13.61
C SER A 7 1.64 -3.97 -13.10
N ASP A 8 1.92 -4.91 -14.00
CA ASP A 8 2.24 -6.28 -13.61
C ASP A 8 3.55 -6.37 -12.83
N VAL A 9 4.57 -5.61 -13.24
CA VAL A 9 5.84 -5.58 -12.50
C VAL A 9 5.64 -5.01 -11.10
N TYR A 10 4.88 -3.93 -10.99
CA TYR A 10 4.56 -3.31 -9.71
C TYR A 10 3.82 -4.29 -8.78
N LYS A 11 2.83 -5.00 -9.29
CA LYS A 11 2.09 -5.99 -8.51
C LYS A 11 2.99 -7.14 -8.06
N ARG A 12 3.88 -7.62 -8.92
CA ARG A 12 4.81 -8.69 -8.57
C ARG A 12 5.82 -8.23 -7.51
N GLN A 13 6.30 -7.01 -7.59
CA GLN A 13 7.22 -6.46 -6.59
C GLN A 13 6.56 -6.43 -5.21
N THR A 14 5.32 -6.00 -5.15
CA THR A 14 4.57 -5.95 -3.90
C THR A 14 4.40 -7.36 -3.30
N ALA A 15 4.03 -8.33 -4.13
CA ALA A 15 3.89 -9.71 -3.68
C ALA A 15 5.23 -10.29 -3.21
N THR A 16 6.31 -9.95 -3.89
CA THR A 16 7.65 -10.44 -3.54
C THR A 16 8.09 -9.94 -2.16
N ILE A 17 7.86 -8.66 -1.85
CA ILE A 17 8.24 -8.15 -0.53
C ILE A 17 7.43 -8.82 0.57
N ALA A 18 6.17 -9.12 0.31
CA ALA A 18 5.34 -9.84 1.27
C ALA A 18 5.90 -11.25 1.51
N GLU A 19 6.21 -11.99 0.46
CA GLU A 19 6.75 -13.34 0.57
C GLU A 19 8.09 -13.37 1.31
N LYS A 20 8.98 -12.42 1.01
CA LYS A 20 10.29 -12.35 1.64
C LYS A 20 10.21 -12.12 3.14
N ASN A 21 9.13 -11.52 3.62
CA ASN A 21 8.94 -11.23 5.04
C ASN A 21 7.95 -12.18 5.70
N GLY A 22 7.60 -13.27 5.03
CA GLY A 22 6.68 -14.27 5.57
C GLY A 22 5.25 -13.77 5.71
N LEU A 23 4.88 -12.76 4.94
CA LEU A 23 3.54 -12.17 5.01
C LEU A 23 2.62 -12.82 3.98
N ASN A 24 1.37 -12.99 4.37
CA ASN A 24 0.32 -13.47 3.48
C ASN A 24 -0.96 -12.70 3.78
N LYS A 25 -2.03 -13.01 3.07
CA LYS A 25 -3.31 -12.29 3.22
C LYS A 25 -3.86 -12.28 4.64
N ASP A 26 -3.46 -13.26 5.46
CA ASP A 26 -3.99 -13.38 6.81
C ASP A 26 -3.24 -12.52 7.82
N ASN A 27 -1.94 -12.28 7.60
CA ASN A 27 -1.14 -11.49 8.53
C ASN A 27 -0.75 -10.12 8.03
N ILE A 28 -1.17 -9.74 6.83
CA ILE A 28 -1.06 -8.34 6.38
C ILE A 28 -2.22 -7.57 6.97
N ASP A 29 -1.93 -6.55 7.76
CA ASP A 29 -2.96 -5.74 8.38
C ASP A 29 -3.38 -4.56 7.51
N TRP A 30 -2.41 -3.93 6.84
CA TRP A 30 -2.67 -2.77 6.00
C TRP A 30 -1.78 -2.75 4.77
N VAL A 31 -2.37 -2.35 3.65
CA VAL A 31 -1.64 -2.04 2.42
C VAL A 31 -1.79 -0.55 2.15
N ILE A 32 -0.67 0.13 2.01
CA ILE A 32 -0.65 1.58 1.77
C ILE A 32 -0.06 1.81 0.37
N PRO A 33 -0.89 1.80 -0.67
CA PRO A 33 -0.41 1.99 -2.02
C PRO A 33 -0.30 3.46 -2.37
N HIS A 34 0.60 3.77 -3.30
CA HIS A 34 0.64 5.09 -3.90
C HIS A 34 -0.72 5.37 -4.56
N GLN A 35 -1.27 6.56 -4.31
CA GLN A 35 -2.62 6.92 -4.76
C GLN A 35 -2.60 7.43 -6.21
N ALA A 36 -2.22 6.56 -7.15
CA ALA A 36 -2.15 6.90 -8.56
C ALA A 36 -3.54 6.86 -9.21
N ASN A 37 -4.22 5.74 -9.11
CA ASN A 37 -5.62 5.61 -9.50
C ASN A 37 -6.21 4.34 -8.88
N LEU A 38 -7.53 4.30 -8.80
CA LEU A 38 -8.22 3.19 -8.12
C LEU A 38 -8.01 1.84 -8.80
N ARG A 39 -7.82 1.82 -10.11
CA ARG A 39 -7.61 0.56 -10.83
C ARG A 39 -6.30 -0.11 -10.41
N ILE A 40 -5.25 0.67 -10.23
CA ILE A 40 -3.95 0.16 -9.78
C ILE A 40 -4.06 -0.31 -8.33
N ILE A 41 -4.75 0.46 -7.50
CA ILE A 41 -4.96 0.09 -6.09
C ILE A 41 -5.70 -1.24 -5.98
N ASP A 42 -6.78 -1.40 -6.75
CA ASP A 42 -7.54 -2.65 -6.79
C ASP A 42 -6.67 -3.82 -7.27
N ALA A 43 -5.84 -3.58 -8.28
CA ALA A 43 -4.99 -4.62 -8.83
C ALA A 43 -3.95 -5.10 -7.81
N VAL A 44 -3.37 -4.19 -7.02
CA VAL A 44 -2.42 -4.54 -5.97
C VAL A 44 -3.11 -5.35 -4.87
N ALA A 45 -4.29 -4.91 -4.44
CA ALA A 45 -5.06 -5.63 -3.42
C ALA A 45 -5.42 -7.03 -3.88
N SER A 46 -5.84 -7.18 -5.13
CA SER A 46 -6.16 -8.50 -5.70
C SER A 46 -4.95 -9.40 -5.76
N ARG A 47 -3.80 -8.87 -6.13
CA ARG A 47 -2.57 -9.65 -6.21
C ARG A 47 -2.13 -10.17 -4.85
N LEU A 48 -2.33 -9.38 -3.80
CA LEU A 48 -2.01 -9.77 -2.43
C LEU A 48 -3.12 -10.57 -1.78
N GLU A 49 -4.27 -10.68 -2.44
CA GLU A 49 -5.46 -11.36 -1.93
C GLU A 49 -5.96 -10.75 -0.62
N VAL A 50 -5.79 -9.44 -0.45
CA VAL A 50 -6.30 -8.74 0.72
C VAL A 50 -7.59 -8.00 0.38
N PRO A 51 -8.56 -7.94 1.31
CA PRO A 51 -9.79 -7.20 1.07
C PRO A 51 -9.53 -5.70 1.03
N LEU A 52 -10.35 -4.97 0.29
CA LEU A 52 -10.18 -3.52 0.16
C LEU A 52 -10.27 -2.78 1.50
N GLU A 53 -10.92 -3.36 2.49
CA GLU A 53 -11.00 -2.76 3.83
C GLU A 53 -9.64 -2.66 4.53
N LYS A 54 -8.66 -3.45 4.06
CA LYS A 54 -7.27 -3.39 4.56
C LYS A 54 -6.38 -2.49 3.71
N VAL A 55 -6.93 -1.79 2.74
CA VAL A 55 -6.18 -0.93 1.84
C VAL A 55 -6.50 0.52 2.16
N MET A 56 -5.48 1.33 2.42
CA MET A 56 -5.68 2.75 2.67
C MET A 56 -5.96 3.46 1.36
N ILE A 57 -7.13 4.09 1.25
CA ILE A 57 -7.55 4.77 0.03
C ILE A 57 -8.02 6.17 0.39
N ASN A 58 -7.36 7.18 -0.15
CA ASN A 58 -7.78 8.57 0.05
C ASN A 58 -7.67 9.41 -1.22
N ILE A 59 -7.54 8.76 -2.38
CA ILE A 59 -7.43 9.46 -3.65
C ILE A 59 -8.67 10.33 -3.95
N GLN A 60 -9.82 9.95 -3.41
CA GLN A 60 -11.04 10.70 -3.59
C GLN A 60 -10.98 12.07 -2.89
N ARG A 61 -10.18 12.19 -1.83
CA ARG A 61 -10.03 13.43 -1.08
C ARG A 61 -8.91 14.31 -1.60
N TYR A 62 -7.78 13.70 -1.92
CA TYR A 62 -6.55 14.46 -2.22
C TYR A 62 -6.07 14.30 -3.66
N GLY A 63 -6.62 13.34 -4.41
CA GLY A 63 -6.11 13.01 -5.73
C GLY A 63 -4.71 12.41 -5.63
N ASN A 64 -3.99 12.46 -6.74
CA ASN A 64 -2.61 12.00 -6.78
C ASN A 64 -1.70 13.14 -6.33
N THR A 65 -1.21 13.09 -5.10
CA THR A 65 -0.35 14.11 -4.51
C THR A 65 1.13 13.76 -4.63
N SER A 66 1.48 12.90 -5.58
CA SER A 66 2.86 12.49 -5.85
C SER A 66 3.54 11.94 -4.59
N GLY A 67 4.69 12.47 -4.18
CA GLY A 67 5.43 11.96 -3.03
C GLY A 67 4.72 12.07 -1.69
N ALA A 68 3.69 12.90 -1.59
CA ALA A 68 2.94 13.07 -0.35
C ALA A 68 1.85 12.03 -0.14
N THR A 69 1.58 11.15 -1.12
CA THR A 69 0.45 10.21 -1.04
C THR A 69 0.55 9.25 0.14
N LEU A 70 1.72 8.69 0.39
CA LEU A 70 1.89 7.73 1.48
C LEU A 70 1.77 8.39 2.86
N PRO A 71 2.43 9.53 3.13
CA PRO A 71 2.23 10.23 4.39
C PRO A 71 0.80 10.66 4.64
N LEU A 72 0.08 11.09 3.61
CA LEU A 72 -1.32 11.48 3.75
C LEU A 72 -2.21 10.29 4.11
N CYS A 73 -1.94 9.12 3.55
CA CYS A 73 -2.66 7.91 3.94
C CYS A 73 -2.41 7.58 5.41
N LEU A 74 -1.17 7.66 5.86
CA LEU A 74 -0.88 7.42 7.27
C LEU A 74 -1.58 8.43 8.17
N TRP A 75 -1.61 9.69 7.77
CA TRP A 75 -2.29 10.73 8.52
C TRP A 75 -3.78 10.42 8.69
N ASP A 76 -4.43 10.02 7.60
CA ASP A 76 -5.87 9.74 7.62
C ASP A 76 -6.22 8.49 8.42
N TYR A 77 -5.34 7.48 8.41
CA TYR A 77 -5.65 6.17 8.99
C TYR A 77 -4.92 5.90 10.31
N GLU A 78 -4.12 6.84 10.79
CA GLU A 78 -3.28 6.61 11.99
C GLU A 78 -4.05 6.04 13.18
N LYS A 79 -5.26 6.56 13.42
CA LYS A 79 -6.04 6.12 14.58
C LYS A 79 -6.50 4.67 14.50
N GLN A 80 -6.45 4.08 13.32
CA GLN A 80 -6.82 2.68 13.13
C GLN A 80 -5.60 1.75 13.24
N LEU A 81 -4.39 2.30 13.28
CA LEU A 81 -3.17 1.51 13.34
C LEU A 81 -2.90 1.05 14.77
N LYS A 82 -2.46 -0.18 14.92
CA LYS A 82 -2.15 -0.77 16.23
C LYS A 82 -0.70 -1.22 16.27
N LYS A 83 -0.12 -1.18 17.45
CA LYS A 83 1.24 -1.65 17.64
C LYS A 83 1.35 -3.11 17.18
N GLY A 84 2.31 -3.37 16.34
CA GLY A 84 2.54 -4.71 15.80
C GLY A 84 1.86 -4.97 14.46
N ASP A 85 1.05 -4.02 13.95
CA ASP A 85 0.42 -4.18 12.65
C ASP A 85 1.48 -4.31 11.55
N ASN A 86 1.22 -5.22 10.62
CA ASN A 86 2.09 -5.42 9.46
C ASN A 86 1.59 -4.56 8.31
N LEU A 87 2.41 -3.61 7.88
CA LEU A 87 2.07 -2.66 6.82
C LEU A 87 2.96 -2.90 5.61
N ILE A 88 2.36 -2.87 4.43
CA ILE A 88 3.10 -2.89 3.17
C ILE A 88 2.86 -1.58 2.44
N PHE A 89 3.93 -0.83 2.22
CA PHE A 89 3.88 0.40 1.43
C PHE A 89 4.31 0.06 0.01
N THR A 90 3.55 0.53 -0.97
CA THR A 90 3.90 0.32 -2.36
C THR A 90 3.87 1.66 -3.08
N ALA A 91 4.83 1.87 -3.94
CA ALA A 91 4.93 3.10 -4.70
C ALA A 91 5.43 2.81 -6.11
N PHE A 92 5.00 3.65 -7.05
CA PHE A 92 5.53 3.61 -8.37
C PHE A 92 5.47 5.02 -8.96
N GLY A 93 6.35 5.30 -9.89
CA GLY A 93 6.44 6.63 -10.47
C GLY A 93 6.90 6.61 -11.92
N ALA A 94 7.08 7.78 -12.47
CA ALA A 94 7.54 7.95 -13.84
C ALA A 94 8.88 7.27 -14.04
N GLY A 95 9.20 6.88 -15.27
CA GLY A 95 10.43 6.16 -15.58
C GLY A 95 10.38 4.71 -15.11
N PHE A 96 9.19 4.18 -14.83
CA PHE A 96 8.96 2.83 -14.34
C PHE A 96 9.72 2.55 -13.04
N THR A 97 9.85 3.58 -12.19
CA THR A 97 10.40 3.41 -10.85
C THR A 97 9.31 2.89 -9.94
N TYR A 98 9.58 1.81 -9.22
CA TYR A 98 8.62 1.23 -8.29
C TYR A 98 9.36 0.60 -7.12
N GLY A 99 8.64 0.44 -6.03
CA GLY A 99 9.21 -0.18 -4.85
C GLY A 99 8.15 -0.59 -3.86
N ALA A 100 8.53 -1.47 -2.94
CA ALA A 100 7.67 -1.90 -1.86
C ALA A 100 8.50 -2.02 -0.60
N VAL A 101 7.90 -1.66 0.54
CA VAL A 101 8.56 -1.72 1.84
C VAL A 101 7.60 -2.34 2.85
N TYR A 102 8.11 -3.24 3.67
CA TYR A 102 7.39 -3.78 4.79
C TYR A 102 7.77 -3.04 6.06
N VAL A 103 6.76 -2.63 6.84
CA VAL A 103 6.97 -1.95 8.12
C VAL A 103 6.09 -2.61 9.17
N LYS A 104 6.68 -2.89 10.33
CA LYS A 104 5.90 -3.31 11.50
C LYS A 104 5.62 -2.06 12.33
N TRP A 105 4.33 -1.77 12.55
CA TRP A 105 3.95 -0.52 13.20
C TRP A 105 4.35 -0.53 14.68
N GLY A 106 4.87 0.59 15.16
CA GLY A 106 5.54 0.64 16.45
C GLY A 106 4.71 1.16 17.62
N TYR A 107 3.49 1.63 17.40
CA TYR A 107 2.68 2.17 18.49
C TYR A 107 1.19 2.07 18.17
N ASP A 108 0.35 2.30 19.19
CA ASP A 108 -1.10 2.28 19.03
C ASP A 108 -1.55 3.69 18.65
N GLY A 109 -1.94 3.87 17.39
CA GLY A 109 -2.32 5.17 16.86
C GLY A 109 -3.58 5.77 17.48
N SER A 110 -4.44 4.93 18.02
CA SER A 110 -5.68 5.41 18.66
C SER A 110 -5.42 6.15 19.98
N LYS A 111 -4.24 5.96 20.55
CA LYS A 111 -3.88 6.58 21.83
C LYS A 111 -3.08 7.86 21.67
N ARG A 112 -2.92 8.32 20.45
CA ARG A 112 -2.10 9.48 20.18
C ARG A 112 -2.89 10.78 20.03
#